data_57659aa878126547ea209c339f7335c8
#
_entry.id   57659aa878126547ea209c339f7335c8
#
_cell.length_a   1.000
_cell.length_b   1.000
_cell.length_c   1.000
_cell.angle_alpha   90.00
_cell.angle_beta   90.00
_cell.angle_gamma   90.00
#
_symmetry.space_group_name_H-M   'P 1'
#
loop_
_entity.id
_entity.type
_entity.pdbx_description
1 polymer ?
#
loop_
_entity_poly.entity_id
_entity_poly.type
_entity_poly.pdbx_seq_one_letter_code
_entity_poly.pdbx_strand_id
1 'polypeptide(L)'
;ILRWTGDPLARLHLADPDLLRHLPHLNRGAPPKGRGRLAAWALAAVAGVAIQIGILVPLLADRLATFVPPAGERALGEATFEQIREALADTGLPPLNTCDNEDGLAALEAMLTGLGVERGTEDAVKVFVLDHEMVNAFALPGGYVVFFRGMIDAAISPNEIAAVMAHEVGHVENRDPTRH
;
A
#
# COMPACT_ATOMS: atom_id res chain seq x y z
N ILE A 1 -11.14 -47.38 -14.82
CA ILE A 1 -11.44 -47.79 -13.45
C ILE A 1 -12.94 -47.60 -13.25
N LEU A 2 -13.67 -48.70 -12.94
CA LEU A 2 -15.08 -48.63 -12.57
C LEU A 2 -15.17 -48.61 -11.04
N ARG A 3 -16.10 -47.83 -10.53
CA ARG A 3 -16.38 -47.73 -9.10
C ARG A 3 -17.75 -48.30 -8.83
N TRP A 4 -17.85 -49.21 -7.87
CA TRP A 4 -19.14 -49.81 -7.48
C TRP A 4 -19.81 -48.90 -6.42
N THR A 5 -21.10 -48.63 -6.65
CA THR A 5 -21.86 -47.74 -5.74
C THR A 5 -22.14 -48.34 -4.38
N GLY A 6 -22.08 -49.69 -4.26
CA GLY A 6 -22.29 -50.41 -3.00
C GLY A 6 -21.06 -50.49 -2.09
N ASP A 7 -19.86 -50.27 -2.63
CA ASP A 7 -18.59 -50.20 -1.88
C ASP A 7 -17.68 -49.14 -2.48
N PRO A 8 -17.45 -48.00 -1.79
CA PRO A 8 -16.64 -46.90 -2.31
C PRO A 8 -15.16 -47.24 -2.45
N LEU A 9 -14.69 -48.32 -1.83
CA LEU A 9 -13.29 -48.77 -1.90
C LEU A 9 -13.06 -49.80 -3.02
N ALA A 10 -14.14 -50.46 -3.51
CA ALA A 10 -14.03 -51.44 -4.59
C ALA A 10 -13.77 -50.75 -5.93
N ARG A 11 -12.64 -51.08 -6.56
CA ARG A 11 -12.22 -50.59 -7.87
C ARG A 11 -11.95 -51.74 -8.80
N LEU A 12 -12.61 -51.77 -9.94
CA LEU A 12 -12.38 -52.75 -11.00
C LEU A 12 -11.46 -52.11 -12.05
N HIS A 13 -10.28 -52.68 -12.29
CA HIS A 13 -9.41 -52.36 -13.38
C HIS A 13 -9.74 -53.23 -14.59
N LEU A 14 -10.17 -52.62 -15.68
CA LEU A 14 -10.40 -53.29 -16.94
C LEU A 14 -9.14 -53.19 -17.77
N ALA A 15 -8.57 -54.31 -18.19
CA ALA A 15 -7.42 -54.36 -19.07
C ALA A 15 -7.78 -54.02 -20.53
N ASP A 16 -9.02 -54.27 -20.93
CA ASP A 16 -9.54 -53.98 -22.27
C ASP A 16 -10.55 -52.84 -22.23
N PRO A 17 -10.28 -51.68 -22.84
CA PRO A 17 -11.18 -50.55 -22.87
C PRO A 17 -12.44 -50.77 -23.70
N ASP A 18 -12.45 -51.76 -24.63
CA ASP A 18 -13.63 -52.08 -25.45
C ASP A 18 -14.75 -52.73 -24.67
N LEU A 19 -14.45 -53.37 -23.56
CA LEU A 19 -15.46 -53.90 -22.63
C LEU A 19 -16.39 -52.80 -22.08
N LEU A 20 -15.93 -51.55 -22.03
CA LEU A 20 -16.74 -50.40 -21.60
C LEU A 20 -17.93 -50.12 -22.54
N ARG A 21 -17.83 -50.52 -23.82
CA ARG A 21 -18.91 -50.34 -24.81
C ARG A 21 -20.12 -51.25 -24.57
N HIS A 22 -19.89 -52.36 -23.87
CA HIS A 22 -20.93 -53.35 -23.60
C HIS A 22 -21.65 -53.15 -22.26
N LEU A 23 -21.25 -52.10 -21.52
CA LEU A 23 -21.87 -51.75 -20.24
C LEU A 23 -22.98 -50.69 -20.46
N PRO A 24 -24.27 -51.06 -20.52
CA PRO A 24 -25.34 -50.13 -20.91
C PRO A 24 -25.62 -49.02 -19.90
N HIS A 25 -25.05 -49.09 -18.69
CA HIS A 25 -25.33 -48.19 -17.58
C HIS A 25 -24.13 -47.38 -17.10
N LEU A 26 -23.07 -47.29 -17.90
CA LEU A 26 -22.02 -46.32 -17.61
C LEU A 26 -22.57 -44.91 -17.85
N ASN A 27 -23.14 -44.38 -16.80
CA ASN A 27 -23.51 -42.99 -16.77
C ASN A 27 -22.22 -42.16 -16.88
N ARG A 28 -21.82 -41.78 -18.09
CA ARG A 28 -20.85 -40.70 -18.30
C ARG A 28 -21.51 -39.50 -17.68
N GLY A 29 -21.18 -39.25 -16.42
CA GLY A 29 -21.77 -38.20 -15.64
C GLY A 29 -21.87 -36.92 -16.50
N ALA A 30 -23.12 -36.56 -16.81
CA ALA A 30 -23.33 -35.28 -17.46
C ALA A 30 -22.62 -34.20 -16.61
N PRO A 31 -21.91 -33.27 -17.23
CA PRO A 31 -21.25 -32.22 -16.48
C PRO A 31 -22.27 -31.58 -15.53
N PRO A 32 -21.94 -31.37 -14.26
CA PRO A 32 -22.91 -30.92 -13.27
C PRO A 32 -23.63 -29.68 -13.78
N LYS A 33 -24.96 -29.79 -13.92
CA LYS A 33 -25.82 -28.69 -14.30
C LYS A 33 -25.67 -27.60 -13.23
N GLY A 34 -25.02 -26.47 -13.57
CA GLY A 34 -24.82 -25.38 -12.62
C GLY A 34 -23.44 -24.70 -12.70
N ARG A 35 -22.50 -25.28 -13.44
CA ARG A 35 -21.18 -24.65 -13.61
C ARG A 35 -21.25 -23.21 -14.17
N GLY A 36 -22.19 -22.94 -15.08
CA GLY A 36 -22.45 -21.61 -15.61
C GLY A 36 -22.93 -20.62 -14.53
N ARG A 37 -23.81 -21.08 -13.64
CA ARG A 37 -24.29 -20.26 -12.52
C ARG A 37 -23.18 -19.99 -11.50
N LEU A 38 -22.37 -20.99 -11.18
CA LEU A 38 -21.20 -20.83 -10.31
C LEU A 38 -20.18 -19.85 -10.92
N ALA A 39 -19.90 -19.98 -12.23
CA ALA A 39 -19.01 -19.06 -12.93
C ALA A 39 -19.58 -17.62 -12.95
N ALA A 40 -20.88 -17.45 -13.16
CA ALA A 40 -21.55 -16.15 -13.11
C ALA A 40 -21.46 -15.51 -11.71
N TRP A 41 -21.69 -16.29 -10.65
CA TRP A 41 -21.54 -15.79 -9.28
C TRP A 41 -20.10 -15.46 -8.93
N ALA A 42 -19.12 -16.28 -9.37
CA ALA A 42 -17.69 -15.99 -9.19
C ALA A 42 -17.29 -14.69 -9.91
N LEU A 43 -17.76 -14.51 -11.16
CA LEU A 43 -17.51 -13.28 -11.91
C LEU A 43 -18.14 -12.06 -11.24
N ALA A 44 -19.37 -12.19 -10.76
CA ALA A 44 -20.06 -11.11 -10.03
C ALA A 44 -19.33 -10.75 -8.72
N ALA A 45 -18.81 -11.75 -7.99
CA ALA A 45 -18.02 -11.51 -6.78
C ALA A 45 -16.72 -10.78 -7.09
N VAL A 46 -15.99 -11.21 -8.12
CA VAL A 46 -14.76 -10.54 -8.56
C VAL A 46 -15.05 -9.08 -9.01
N ALA A 47 -16.11 -8.89 -9.80
CA ALA A 47 -16.54 -7.56 -10.22
C ALA A 47 -16.94 -6.68 -9.02
N GLY A 48 -17.64 -7.24 -8.04
CA GLY A 48 -18.01 -6.55 -6.81
C GLY A 48 -16.78 -6.09 -6.01
N VAL A 49 -15.80 -6.97 -5.83
CA VAL A 49 -14.53 -6.64 -5.16
C VAL A 49 -13.75 -5.58 -5.94
N ALA A 50 -13.69 -5.68 -7.27
CA ALA A 50 -13.02 -4.70 -8.12
C ALA A 50 -13.68 -3.31 -8.02
N ILE A 51 -15.02 -3.24 -8.02
CA ILE A 51 -15.77 -2.00 -7.82
C ILE A 51 -15.53 -1.43 -6.42
N GLN A 52 -15.53 -2.29 -5.40
CA GLN A 52 -15.30 -1.88 -4.03
C GLN A 52 -13.92 -1.26 -3.86
N ILE A 53 -12.85 -1.92 -4.35
CA ILE A 53 -11.47 -1.43 -4.23
C ILE A 53 -11.23 -0.24 -5.16
N GLY A 54 -11.72 -0.27 -6.41
CA GLY A 54 -11.41 0.75 -7.42
C GLY A 54 -12.28 2.00 -7.36
N ILE A 55 -13.45 1.94 -6.74
CA ILE A 55 -14.41 3.05 -6.73
C ILE A 55 -14.85 3.41 -5.31
N LEU A 56 -15.36 2.43 -4.56
CA LEU A 56 -16.00 2.73 -3.28
C LEU A 56 -14.98 3.13 -2.21
N VAL A 57 -13.85 2.43 -2.13
CA VAL A 57 -12.80 2.76 -1.14
C VAL A 57 -12.21 4.14 -1.39
N PRO A 58 -11.74 4.52 -2.61
CA PRO A 58 -11.26 5.88 -2.86
C PRO A 58 -12.31 6.96 -2.59
N LEU A 59 -13.55 6.74 -3.04
CA LEU A 59 -14.63 7.71 -2.82
C LEU A 59 -14.92 7.93 -1.34
N LEU A 60 -14.91 6.87 -0.53
CA LEU A 60 -15.09 6.96 0.92
C LEU A 60 -13.88 7.60 1.59
N ALA A 61 -12.66 7.25 1.17
CA ALA A 61 -11.43 7.83 1.70
C ALA A 61 -11.41 9.35 1.49
N ASP A 62 -11.71 9.83 0.27
CA ASP A 62 -11.81 11.25 -0.04
C ASP A 62 -12.86 11.97 0.83
N ARG A 63 -14.01 11.33 1.03
CA ARG A 63 -15.07 11.91 1.86
C ARG A 63 -14.69 11.93 3.33
N LEU A 64 -14.08 10.88 3.85
CA LEU A 64 -13.67 10.80 5.25
C LEU A 64 -12.49 11.72 5.54
N ALA A 65 -11.54 11.86 4.62
CA ALA A 65 -10.40 12.78 4.76
C ALA A 65 -10.84 14.23 5.01
N THR A 66 -12.00 14.66 4.46
CA THR A 66 -12.50 16.01 4.70
C THR A 66 -12.98 16.26 6.13
N PHE A 67 -13.26 15.20 6.89
CA PHE A 67 -13.70 15.30 8.29
C PHE A 67 -12.55 15.19 9.30
N VAL A 68 -11.33 14.86 8.84
CA VAL A 68 -10.16 14.80 9.72
C VAL A 68 -9.71 16.23 10.01
N PRO A 69 -9.77 16.68 11.28
CA PRO A 69 -9.30 18.02 11.63
C PRO A 69 -7.76 18.07 11.52
N PRO A 70 -7.15 19.24 11.30
CA PRO A 70 -5.70 19.39 11.21
C PRO A 70 -4.92 18.77 12.39
N ALA A 71 -5.47 18.90 13.59
CA ALA A 71 -4.87 18.26 14.77
C ALA A 71 -4.85 16.72 14.69
N GLY A 72 -5.86 16.12 14.07
CA GLY A 72 -5.91 14.68 13.82
C GLY A 72 -4.90 14.23 12.79
N GLU A 73 -4.71 15.00 11.72
CA GLU A 73 -3.68 14.72 10.72
C GLU A 73 -2.28 14.80 11.31
N ARG A 74 -2.01 15.80 12.14
CA ARG A 74 -0.72 15.91 12.84
C ARG A 74 -0.45 14.72 13.76
N ALA A 75 -1.44 14.31 14.55
CA ALA A 75 -1.31 13.14 15.42
C ALA A 75 -1.06 11.86 14.63
N LEU A 76 -1.73 11.72 13.48
CA LEU A 76 -1.50 10.59 12.57
C LEU A 76 -0.09 10.63 11.97
N GLY A 77 0.36 11.80 11.50
CA GLY A 77 1.70 11.99 10.94
C GLY A 77 2.79 11.68 11.96
N GLU A 78 2.66 12.18 13.18
CA GLU A 78 3.59 11.91 14.28
C GLU A 78 3.65 10.41 14.63
N ALA A 79 2.51 9.77 14.78
CA ALA A 79 2.45 8.34 15.06
C ALA A 79 3.07 7.51 13.92
N THR A 80 2.80 7.88 12.66
CA THR A 80 3.37 7.21 11.48
C THR A 80 4.88 7.42 11.40
N PHE A 81 5.35 8.63 11.69
CA PHE A 81 6.78 8.94 11.72
C PHE A 81 7.53 8.08 12.74
N GLU A 82 7.01 7.96 13.97
CA GLU A 82 7.61 7.10 14.99
C GLU A 82 7.57 5.62 14.58
N GLN A 83 6.47 5.14 14.02
CA GLN A 83 6.39 3.76 13.50
C GLN A 83 7.44 3.48 12.41
N ILE A 84 7.71 4.44 11.52
CA ILE A 84 8.73 4.32 10.48
C ILE A 84 10.12 4.26 11.11
N ARG A 85 10.42 5.10 12.10
CA ARG A 85 11.68 5.09 12.84
C ARG A 85 11.93 3.75 13.53
N GLU A 86 10.89 3.17 14.12
CA GLU A 86 10.95 1.85 14.77
C GLU A 86 11.10 0.72 13.74
N ALA A 87 10.33 0.76 12.65
CA ALA A 87 10.31 -0.30 11.63
C ALA A 87 11.61 -0.40 10.83
N LEU A 88 12.31 0.72 10.67
CA LEU A 88 13.58 0.79 9.94
C LEU A 88 14.80 0.64 10.84
N ALA A 89 14.60 0.59 12.16
CA ALA A 89 15.68 0.27 13.08
C ALA A 89 16.08 -1.22 12.94
N ASP A 90 17.36 -1.51 13.10
CA ASP A 90 17.84 -2.89 13.17
C ASP A 90 17.23 -3.60 14.39
N THR A 91 17.01 -4.90 14.26
CA THR A 91 16.40 -5.70 15.32
C THR A 91 17.17 -5.57 16.65
N GLY A 92 16.49 -5.05 17.67
CA GLY A 92 17.06 -4.86 19.00
C GLY A 92 17.81 -3.55 19.21
N LEU A 93 17.82 -2.65 18.22
CA LEU A 93 18.32 -1.28 18.35
C LEU A 93 17.18 -0.28 18.63
N PRO A 94 17.53 0.90 19.20
CA PRO A 94 16.55 1.97 19.35
C PRO A 94 16.05 2.47 17.98
N PRO A 95 14.90 3.19 17.92
CA PRO A 95 14.40 3.81 16.69
C PRO A 95 15.47 4.65 16.00
N LEU A 96 15.39 4.77 14.67
CA LEU A 96 16.32 5.58 13.89
C LEU A 96 16.42 7.01 14.45
N ASN A 97 17.64 7.51 14.52
CA ASN A 97 17.89 8.89 14.90
C ASN A 97 17.47 9.86 13.80
N THR A 98 17.06 11.05 14.20
CA THR A 98 16.98 12.20 13.31
C THR A 98 18.34 12.89 13.26
N CYS A 99 18.69 13.41 12.08
CA CYS A 99 19.85 14.29 11.92
C CYS A 99 19.43 15.70 12.38
N ASP A 100 20.09 16.23 13.38
CA ASP A 100 19.80 17.50 14.04
C ASP A 100 20.93 18.55 13.85
N ASN A 101 21.68 18.44 12.76
CA ASN A 101 22.66 19.44 12.38
C ASN A 101 21.95 20.78 12.06
N GLU A 102 22.22 21.80 12.85
CA GLU A 102 21.54 23.11 12.77
C GLU A 102 21.70 23.77 11.40
N ASP A 103 22.90 23.76 10.82
CA ASP A 103 23.18 24.36 9.51
C ASP A 103 22.43 23.62 8.39
N GLY A 104 22.39 22.27 8.46
CA GLY A 104 21.68 21.43 7.50
C GLY A 104 20.17 21.68 7.56
N LEU A 105 19.60 21.72 8.75
CA LEU A 105 18.18 21.99 8.94
C LEU A 105 17.83 23.43 8.49
N ALA A 106 18.66 24.42 8.80
CA ALA A 106 18.47 25.78 8.34
C ALA A 106 18.50 25.89 6.81
N ALA A 107 19.36 25.13 6.13
CA ALA A 107 19.40 25.07 4.67
C ALA A 107 18.11 24.49 4.08
N LEU A 108 17.59 23.39 4.64
CA LEU A 108 16.31 22.78 4.22
C LEU A 108 15.14 23.75 4.47
N GLU A 109 15.13 24.43 5.59
CA GLU A 109 14.14 25.45 5.90
C GLU A 109 14.20 26.66 4.95
N ALA A 110 15.41 27.09 4.54
CA ALA A 110 15.57 28.13 3.54
C ALA A 110 15.00 27.72 2.18
N MET A 111 15.15 26.43 1.80
CA MET A 111 14.53 25.87 0.60
C MET A 111 13.00 25.92 0.68
N LEU A 112 12.39 25.51 1.80
CA LEU A 112 10.94 25.61 2.01
C LEU A 112 10.45 27.05 1.82
N THR A 113 11.17 28.01 2.41
CA THR A 113 10.85 29.44 2.27
C THR A 113 10.93 29.89 0.82
N GLY A 114 11.94 29.42 0.08
CA GLY A 114 12.11 29.69 -1.36
C GLY A 114 10.99 29.11 -2.21
N LEU A 115 10.33 28.04 -1.75
CA LEU A 115 9.15 27.42 -2.38
C LEU A 115 7.82 28.13 -2.02
N GLY A 116 7.86 29.18 -1.19
CA GLY A 116 6.66 29.92 -0.79
C GLY A 116 5.89 29.28 0.36
N VAL A 117 6.45 28.28 1.03
CA VAL A 117 5.81 27.63 2.17
C VAL A 117 5.88 28.56 3.39
N GLU A 118 4.71 28.93 3.93
CA GLU A 118 4.63 29.81 5.10
C GLU A 118 5.12 29.11 6.37
N ARG A 119 5.81 29.88 7.22
CA ARG A 119 6.33 29.43 8.50
C ARG A 119 5.43 29.90 9.65
N GLY A 120 5.50 29.15 10.75
CA GLY A 120 4.95 29.63 12.04
C GLY A 120 3.46 29.47 12.22
N THR A 121 2.77 28.86 11.28
CA THR A 121 1.40 28.41 11.46
C THR A 121 1.36 27.02 12.07
N GLU A 122 0.27 26.65 12.72
CA GLU A 122 0.10 25.26 13.22
C GLU A 122 0.13 24.24 12.08
N ASP A 123 -0.19 24.65 10.86
CA ASP A 123 -0.22 23.82 9.66
C ASP A 123 1.07 23.91 8.82
N ALA A 124 2.14 24.52 9.38
CA ALA A 124 3.42 24.66 8.70
C ALA A 124 4.04 23.28 8.40
N VAL A 125 4.61 23.16 7.20
CA VAL A 125 5.39 21.99 6.81
C VAL A 125 6.63 21.87 7.71
N LYS A 126 6.86 20.66 8.24
CA LYS A 126 8.01 20.30 9.07
C LYS A 126 8.91 19.34 8.32
N VAL A 127 10.17 19.66 8.19
CA VAL A 127 11.16 18.79 7.55
C VAL A 127 11.96 18.04 8.59
N PHE A 128 12.09 16.73 8.38
CA PHE A 128 12.91 15.83 9.18
C PHE A 128 13.91 15.10 8.29
N VAL A 129 15.07 14.80 8.83
CA VAL A 129 16.06 13.96 8.17
C VAL A 129 16.32 12.74 9.05
N LEU A 130 16.02 11.55 8.53
CA LEU A 130 16.32 10.28 9.20
C LEU A 130 17.74 9.81 8.84
N ASP A 131 18.50 9.38 9.84
CA ASP A 131 19.85 8.84 9.65
C ASP A 131 19.79 7.41 9.11
N HIS A 132 19.54 7.30 7.81
CA HIS A 132 19.49 6.05 7.08
C HIS A 132 20.04 6.23 5.66
N GLU A 133 20.71 5.22 5.13
CA GLU A 133 21.37 5.26 3.81
C GLU A 133 20.43 5.19 2.59
N MET A 134 19.14 4.95 2.82
CA MET A 134 18.14 4.89 1.75
C MET A 134 18.09 6.20 0.97
N VAL A 135 18.02 6.11 -0.36
CA VAL A 135 17.83 7.26 -1.26
C VAL A 135 16.33 7.44 -1.47
N ASN A 136 15.68 8.16 -0.56
CA ASN A 136 14.23 8.39 -0.62
C ASN A 136 13.85 9.64 0.20
N ALA A 137 12.66 10.19 -0.12
CA ALA A 137 11.94 11.17 0.68
C ALA A 137 10.45 10.87 0.57
N PHE A 138 9.64 11.33 1.50
CA PHE A 138 8.19 11.15 1.49
C PHE A 138 7.47 12.16 2.38
N ALA A 139 6.22 12.43 2.06
CA ALA A 139 5.31 13.23 2.87
C ALA A 139 4.42 12.35 3.75
N LEU A 140 4.09 12.84 4.96
CA LEU A 140 3.13 12.23 5.88
C LEU A 140 2.00 13.22 6.19
N PRO A 141 0.86 12.74 6.70
CA PRO A 141 -0.23 13.63 7.13
C PRO A 141 0.23 14.71 8.10
N GLY A 142 -0.45 15.85 8.11
CA GLY A 142 -0.17 16.94 9.06
C GLY A 142 1.10 17.74 8.77
N GLY A 143 1.59 17.70 7.53
CA GLY A 143 2.68 18.56 7.06
C GLY A 143 4.08 18.03 7.32
N TYR A 144 4.25 16.73 7.59
CA TYR A 144 5.57 16.14 7.76
C TYR A 144 6.19 15.81 6.40
N VAL A 145 7.39 16.30 6.13
CA VAL A 145 8.24 15.94 5.01
C VAL A 145 9.50 15.30 5.56
N VAL A 146 9.76 14.06 5.18
CA VAL A 146 10.85 13.25 5.70
C VAL A 146 11.84 12.93 4.59
N PHE A 147 13.09 13.31 4.79
CA PHE A 147 14.20 12.90 3.96
C PHE A 147 14.98 11.80 4.67
N PHE A 148 15.53 10.88 3.92
CA PHE A 148 16.61 10.04 4.41
C PHE A 148 17.95 10.69 4.12
N ARG A 149 18.93 10.50 5.02
CA ARG A 149 20.30 11.01 4.83
C ARG A 149 20.89 10.57 3.49
N GLY A 150 20.66 9.31 3.08
CA GLY A 150 21.13 8.80 1.79
C GLY A 150 20.61 9.58 0.58
N MET A 151 19.44 10.20 0.66
CA MET A 151 18.92 11.08 -0.41
C MET A 151 19.76 12.37 -0.50
N ILE A 152 20.15 12.94 0.65
CA ILE A 152 20.97 14.16 0.71
C ILE A 152 22.38 13.83 0.23
N ASP A 153 22.95 12.70 0.67
CA ASP A 153 24.30 12.25 0.30
C ASP A 153 24.42 11.93 -1.20
N ALA A 154 23.35 11.45 -1.82
CA ALA A 154 23.31 11.10 -3.25
C ALA A 154 23.12 12.31 -4.15
N ALA A 155 22.63 13.43 -3.63
CA ALA A 155 22.36 14.62 -4.42
C ALA A 155 23.67 15.29 -4.87
N ILE A 156 23.73 15.66 -6.15
CA ILE A 156 24.88 16.34 -6.75
C ILE A 156 24.81 17.86 -6.48
N SER A 157 23.61 18.37 -6.26
CA SER A 157 23.39 19.79 -6.04
C SER A 157 22.22 20.06 -5.08
N PRO A 158 22.20 21.20 -4.39
CA PRO A 158 21.05 21.62 -3.58
C PRO A 158 19.75 21.73 -4.36
N ASN A 159 19.81 22.00 -5.68
CA ASN A 159 18.63 22.10 -6.53
C ASN A 159 17.89 20.76 -6.67
N GLU A 160 18.61 19.63 -6.60
CA GLU A 160 17.99 18.31 -6.63
C GLU A 160 17.17 18.06 -5.36
N ILE A 161 17.73 18.43 -4.20
CA ILE A 161 16.99 18.36 -2.93
C ILE A 161 15.78 19.29 -2.95
N ALA A 162 15.94 20.52 -3.46
CA ALA A 162 14.83 21.47 -3.59
C ALA A 162 13.73 20.96 -4.53
N ALA A 163 14.08 20.27 -5.61
CA ALA A 163 13.10 19.67 -6.52
C ALA A 163 12.31 18.54 -5.86
N VAL A 164 12.98 17.67 -5.11
CA VAL A 164 12.31 16.61 -4.33
C VAL A 164 11.43 17.22 -3.24
N MET A 165 11.95 18.23 -2.52
CA MET A 165 11.18 18.95 -1.51
C MET A 165 9.91 19.58 -2.10
N ALA A 166 9.99 20.22 -3.27
CA ALA A 166 8.83 20.78 -3.94
C ALA A 166 7.79 19.71 -4.30
N HIS A 167 8.25 18.51 -4.69
CA HIS A 167 7.37 17.38 -4.97
C HIS A 167 6.63 16.93 -3.70
N GLU A 168 7.36 16.73 -2.59
CA GLU A 168 6.78 16.31 -1.32
C GLU A 168 5.82 17.36 -0.72
N VAL A 169 6.18 18.63 -0.82
CA VAL A 169 5.30 19.76 -0.42
C VAL A 169 4.01 19.75 -1.24
N GLY A 170 4.09 19.47 -2.54
CA GLY A 170 2.90 19.31 -3.37
C GLY A 170 1.95 18.21 -2.87
N HIS A 171 2.47 17.10 -2.38
CA HIS A 171 1.67 16.05 -1.73
C HIS A 171 1.02 16.52 -0.43
N VAL A 172 1.74 17.30 0.40
CA VAL A 172 1.19 17.89 1.62
C VAL A 172 0.04 18.85 1.29
N GLU A 173 0.22 19.77 0.35
CA GLU A 173 -0.79 20.76 -0.04
C GLU A 173 -2.06 20.10 -0.60
N ASN A 174 -1.91 19.02 -1.37
CA ASN A 174 -3.02 18.24 -1.89
C ASN A 174 -3.64 17.29 -0.85
N ARG A 175 -3.06 17.17 0.35
CA ARG A 175 -3.46 16.22 1.39
C ARG A 175 -3.44 14.75 0.92
N ASP A 176 -2.56 14.43 -0.04
CA ASP A 176 -2.47 13.08 -0.61
C ASP A 176 -2.17 12.01 0.45
N PRO A 177 -1.27 12.23 1.45
CA PRO A 177 -0.99 11.23 2.48
C PRO A 177 -2.18 10.93 3.40
N THR A 178 -3.18 11.80 3.45
CA THR A 178 -4.41 11.59 4.24
C THR A 178 -5.48 10.85 3.43
N ARG A 179 -5.41 10.89 2.09
CA ARG A 179 -6.39 10.30 1.17
C ARG A 179 -6.03 8.90 0.69
N HIS A 180 -4.75 8.57 0.71
CA HIS A 180 -4.17 7.31 0.24
C HIS A 180 -3.45 6.57 1.37
#